data_19add7e480c36e2590b9f33adcf29353
#
_entry.id   19add7e480c36e2590b9f33adcf29353
#
_cell.length_a   1.000
_cell.length_b   1.000
_cell.length_c   1.000
_cell.angle_alpha   90.00
_cell.angle_beta   90.00
_cell.angle_gamma   90.00
#
_symmetry.space_group_name_H-M   'P 1'
#
loop_
_entity.id
_entity.type
_entity.pdbx_description
1 polymer ?
#
loop_
_entity_poly.entity_id
_entity_poly.type
_entity_poly.pdbx_seq_one_letter_code
_entity_poly.pdbx_strand_id
1 'polypeptide(L)'
;ILFEDGLYAWQGNGEEVLGVYIASALPTVNAEAVVALKDGRGFCSTTTKDFAAGDKMFVYFPHNGINDANGISNVSLTIPSAQSQSEAAVFNVTNMPMIGYPVALGSELGTSVTMRPMASLLQAKVYASGAYAGEKVLSISYSASSSIAGEFTADLANGGAEAGLALTGGDKGSVTTTLATPYAVGAAKAEAKALYMVLAPGNYTGTIEVTTDKASWTSMLIWT
;
A
#
# COMPACT_ATOMS: atom_id res chain seq x y z
N ILE A 1 -5.92 7.32 2.10
CA ILE A 1 -5.68 7.54 0.65
C ILE A 1 -6.84 6.92 -0.14
N LEU A 2 -7.47 7.70 -0.97
CA LEU A 2 -8.42 7.19 -1.97
C LEU A 2 -7.67 6.79 -3.24
N PHE A 3 -8.18 5.78 -3.94
CA PHE A 3 -7.73 5.41 -5.27
C PHE A 3 -8.89 5.64 -6.24
N GLU A 4 -8.84 6.74 -6.96
CA GLU A 4 -9.82 7.10 -7.98
C GLU A 4 -9.11 7.37 -9.30
N ASP A 5 -9.63 6.84 -10.39
CA ASP A 5 -9.12 7.04 -11.76
C ASP A 5 -7.60 6.78 -11.94
N GLY A 6 -7.07 5.81 -11.19
CA GLY A 6 -5.64 5.49 -11.22
C GLY A 6 -4.75 6.41 -10.38
N LEU A 7 -5.31 7.33 -9.62
CA LEU A 7 -4.60 8.27 -8.76
C LEU A 7 -4.79 7.93 -7.27
N TYR A 8 -3.74 8.15 -6.49
CA TYR A 8 -3.79 8.05 -5.02
C TYR A 8 -3.95 9.44 -4.42
N ALA A 9 -4.99 9.64 -3.63
CA ALA A 9 -5.25 10.90 -2.92
C ALA A 9 -5.25 10.69 -1.41
N TRP A 10 -4.53 11.53 -0.67
CA TRP A 10 -4.53 11.54 0.79
C TRP A 10 -5.90 11.95 1.32
N GLN A 11 -6.34 11.33 2.41
CA GLN A 11 -7.63 11.65 3.05
C GLN A 11 -7.48 12.62 4.23
N GLY A 12 -6.30 12.63 4.88
CA GLY A 12 -6.05 13.46 6.04
C GLY A 12 -6.94 13.12 7.25
N ASN A 13 -7.30 11.84 7.38
CA ASN A 13 -8.18 11.33 8.43
C ASN A 13 -7.46 11.00 9.75
N GLY A 14 -6.15 11.29 9.84
CA GLY A 14 -5.32 10.99 11.00
C GLY A 14 -4.74 9.56 11.03
N GLU A 15 -5.16 8.70 10.13
CA GLU A 15 -4.67 7.31 10.03
C GLU A 15 -3.45 7.18 9.11
N GLU A 16 -3.20 8.20 8.30
CA GLU A 16 -2.11 8.23 7.34
C GLU A 16 -0.86 8.81 8.01
N VAL A 17 0.04 7.94 8.47
CA VAL A 17 1.26 8.31 9.17
C VAL A 17 2.47 7.96 8.32
N LEU A 18 3.28 8.96 8.01
CA LEU A 18 4.54 8.82 7.29
C LEU A 18 5.69 8.60 8.26
N GLY A 19 6.69 7.82 7.85
CA GLY A 19 8.02 7.82 8.46
C GLY A 19 8.90 8.83 7.74
N VAL A 20 9.58 9.67 8.49
CA VAL A 20 10.44 10.74 7.96
C VAL A 20 11.84 10.65 8.58
N TYR A 21 12.87 10.61 7.73
CA TYR A 21 14.25 10.77 8.14
C TYR A 21 14.83 12.04 7.55
N ILE A 22 15.77 12.65 8.30
CA ILE A 22 16.55 13.79 7.83
C ILE A 22 18.03 13.47 8.00
N ALA A 23 18.79 13.47 6.92
CA ALA A 23 20.12 12.86 6.85
C ALA A 23 21.24 13.59 7.59
N SER A 24 21.05 14.86 7.96
CA SER A 24 22.06 15.60 8.74
C SER A 24 21.91 15.43 10.24
N ALA A 25 20.74 15.02 10.71
CA ALA A 25 20.51 14.72 12.13
C ALA A 25 21.21 13.42 12.51
N LEU A 26 22.17 13.46 13.39
CA LEU A 26 22.78 12.29 14.02
C LEU A 26 22.34 12.24 15.49
N PRO A 27 21.73 11.12 15.95
CA PRO A 27 21.31 9.95 15.17
C PRO A 27 20.13 10.25 14.24
N THR A 28 20.09 9.56 13.09
CA THR A 28 18.97 9.65 12.15
C THR A 28 17.70 9.16 12.84
N VAL A 29 16.79 10.05 13.10
CA VAL A 29 15.54 9.74 13.80
C VAL A 29 14.47 9.40 12.77
N ASN A 30 13.79 8.28 12.95
CA ASN A 30 12.58 7.92 12.22
C ASN A 30 11.39 8.66 12.86
N ALA A 31 11.06 9.82 12.36
CA ALA A 31 10.00 10.64 12.92
C ALA A 31 8.64 10.29 12.33
N GLU A 32 7.61 10.29 13.17
CA GLU A 32 6.22 10.21 12.71
C GLU A 32 5.75 11.54 12.15
N ALA A 33 5.03 11.48 11.03
CA ALA A 33 4.39 12.65 10.45
C ALA A 33 2.97 12.30 9.98
N VAL A 34 1.98 12.74 10.74
CA VAL A 34 0.57 12.52 10.41
C VAL A 34 0.17 13.40 9.25
N VAL A 35 -0.46 12.82 8.24
CA VAL A 35 -0.94 13.55 7.07
C VAL A 35 -2.25 14.24 7.37
N ALA A 36 -2.31 15.56 7.13
CA ALA A 36 -3.53 16.35 7.06
C ALA A 36 -3.74 16.87 5.64
N LEU A 37 -4.94 17.27 5.30
CA LEU A 37 -5.22 17.92 4.01
C LEU A 37 -5.14 19.43 4.15
N LYS A 38 -4.44 20.06 3.20
CA LYS A 38 -4.43 21.51 3.01
C LYS A 38 -4.50 21.78 1.51
N ASP A 39 -5.51 22.54 1.07
CA ASP A 39 -5.73 22.90 -0.33
C ASP A 39 -5.75 21.67 -1.28
N GLY A 40 -6.38 20.57 -0.84
CA GLY A 40 -6.48 19.31 -1.60
C GLY A 40 -5.18 18.50 -1.70
N ARG A 41 -4.12 18.88 -0.97
CA ARG A 41 -2.82 18.19 -0.93
C ARG A 41 -2.57 17.61 0.46
N GLY A 42 -1.87 16.50 0.53
CA GLY A 42 -1.36 15.97 1.79
C GLY A 42 -0.30 16.92 2.35
N PHE A 43 -0.47 17.32 3.59
CA PHE A 43 0.46 18.16 4.35
C PHE A 43 0.78 17.44 5.65
N CYS A 44 2.05 17.39 6.02
CA CYS A 44 2.47 16.86 7.32
C CYS A 44 3.57 17.75 7.90
N SER A 45 3.71 17.68 9.22
CA SER A 45 4.79 18.32 9.95
C SER A 45 5.38 17.33 10.95
N THR A 46 6.68 17.45 11.18
CA THR A 46 7.37 16.71 12.23
C THR A 46 8.18 17.68 13.09
N THR A 47 8.37 17.33 14.35
CA THR A 47 9.10 18.13 15.35
C THR A 47 10.48 17.57 15.63
N THR A 48 11.15 16.98 14.64
CA THR A 48 12.55 16.60 14.78
C THR A 48 13.41 17.83 14.99
N LYS A 49 14.39 17.74 15.89
CA LYS A 49 15.34 18.82 16.18
C LYS A 49 16.58 18.67 15.30
N ASP A 50 17.29 19.79 15.09
CA ASP A 50 18.63 19.84 14.49
C ASP A 50 18.72 19.54 13.00
N PHE A 51 17.88 20.14 12.18
CA PHE A 51 17.98 20.12 10.73
C PHE A 51 18.11 21.55 10.15
N ALA A 52 18.73 21.65 8.99
CA ALA A 52 19.00 22.90 8.30
C ALA A 52 18.52 22.87 6.84
N ALA A 53 18.43 24.04 6.23
CA ALA A 53 18.19 24.15 4.81
C ALA A 53 19.29 23.42 4.03
N GLY A 54 18.89 22.63 3.04
CA GLY A 54 19.78 21.78 2.25
C GLY A 54 19.94 20.35 2.75
N ASP A 55 19.51 20.06 3.97
CA ASP A 55 19.50 18.67 4.49
C ASP A 55 18.57 17.80 3.67
N LYS A 56 18.95 16.54 3.43
CA LYS A 56 18.11 15.60 2.68
C LYS A 56 17.06 14.97 3.57
N MET A 57 15.83 15.03 3.12
CA MET A 57 14.68 14.36 3.73
C MET A 57 14.30 13.12 2.93
N PHE A 58 14.01 12.03 3.63
CA PHE A 58 13.55 10.76 3.11
C PHE A 58 12.22 10.41 3.76
N VAL A 59 11.27 9.95 2.97
CA VAL A 59 9.90 9.70 3.43
C VAL A 59 9.44 8.33 2.98
N TYR A 60 8.72 7.63 3.83
CA TYR A 60 8.07 6.36 3.52
C TYR A 60 6.70 6.26 4.19
N PHE A 61 5.87 5.35 3.69
CA PHE A 61 4.54 5.06 4.21
C PHE A 61 4.25 3.55 4.14
N PRO A 62 3.55 2.98 5.12
CA PRO A 62 3.18 3.58 6.41
C PRO A 62 4.39 3.66 7.36
N HIS A 63 4.33 4.55 8.35
CA HIS A 63 5.32 4.60 9.43
C HIS A 63 5.38 3.27 10.17
N ASN A 64 6.59 2.86 10.54
CA ASN A 64 6.83 1.66 11.35
C ASN A 64 7.99 1.92 12.32
N GLY A 65 7.73 1.81 13.62
CA GLY A 65 8.71 2.07 14.67
C GLY A 65 9.92 1.13 14.64
N ILE A 66 9.83 -0.06 14.02
CA ILE A 66 10.99 -0.96 13.84
C ILE A 66 12.10 -0.29 13.04
N ASN A 67 11.77 0.70 12.23
CA ASN A 67 12.71 1.43 11.40
C ASN A 67 13.59 2.42 12.18
N ASP A 68 13.33 2.65 13.46
CA ASP A 68 14.21 3.45 14.32
C ASP A 68 15.64 2.90 14.37
N ALA A 69 15.79 1.58 14.32
CA ALA A 69 17.07 0.89 14.34
C ALA A 69 17.65 0.59 12.93
N ASN A 70 16.82 0.59 11.89
CA ASN A 70 17.22 0.13 10.56
C ASN A 70 17.94 1.20 9.73
N GLY A 71 17.66 2.47 9.98
CA GLY A 71 18.17 3.58 9.18
C GLY A 71 17.62 3.63 7.76
N ILE A 72 18.06 4.62 6.99
CA ILE A 72 17.49 4.94 5.65
C ILE A 72 17.78 3.90 4.57
N SER A 73 18.82 3.07 4.74
CA SER A 73 19.23 2.07 3.73
C SER A 73 18.53 0.72 3.88
N ASN A 74 17.80 0.50 4.98
CA ASN A 74 17.14 -0.78 5.27
C ASN A 74 15.75 -0.59 5.87
N VAL A 75 14.96 0.32 5.31
CA VAL A 75 13.61 0.58 5.81
C VAL A 75 12.74 -0.64 5.58
N SER A 76 12.19 -1.19 6.66
CA SER A 76 11.24 -2.30 6.60
C SER A 76 9.86 -1.79 6.16
N LEU A 77 9.32 -2.41 5.14
CA LEU A 77 7.98 -2.19 4.62
C LEU A 77 7.26 -3.54 4.56
N THR A 78 5.97 -3.55 4.84
CA THR A 78 5.17 -4.78 4.83
C THR A 78 4.07 -4.70 3.79
N ILE A 79 3.92 -5.76 3.00
CA ILE A 79 2.70 -6.03 2.24
C ILE A 79 1.95 -7.12 3.02
N PRO A 80 0.84 -6.81 3.69
CA PRO A 80 0.13 -7.79 4.51
C PRO A 80 -0.49 -8.89 3.64
N SER A 81 -0.37 -10.14 4.07
CA SER A 81 -1.06 -11.26 3.42
C SER A 81 -2.55 -11.30 3.76
N ALA A 82 -2.94 -10.79 4.93
CA ALA A 82 -4.32 -10.55 5.30
C ALA A 82 -4.62 -9.06 5.13
N GLN A 83 -5.47 -8.75 4.18
CA GLN A 83 -5.88 -7.39 3.85
C GLN A 83 -7.37 -7.21 4.15
N SER A 84 -7.79 -5.98 4.30
CA SER A 84 -9.19 -5.64 4.52
C SER A 84 -9.63 -4.53 3.57
N GLN A 85 -10.91 -4.55 3.24
CA GLN A 85 -11.58 -3.52 2.47
C GLN A 85 -12.90 -3.23 3.16
N SER A 86 -13.23 -1.96 3.45
CA SER A 86 -14.45 -1.60 4.18
C SER A 86 -15.69 -2.06 3.42
N GLU A 87 -15.73 -1.79 2.13
CA GLU A 87 -16.78 -2.21 1.21
C GLU A 87 -16.21 -2.36 -0.21
N ALA A 88 -16.97 -2.98 -1.11
CA ALA A 88 -16.57 -3.09 -2.50
C ALA A 88 -16.37 -1.70 -3.13
N ALA A 89 -15.38 -1.61 -4.02
CA ALA A 89 -14.90 -0.39 -4.68
C ALA A 89 -14.15 0.63 -3.80
N VAL A 90 -13.98 0.38 -2.50
CA VAL A 90 -13.18 1.24 -1.61
C VAL A 90 -11.84 0.58 -1.34
N PHE A 91 -10.75 1.15 -1.86
CA PHE A 91 -9.40 0.64 -1.64
C PHE A 91 -8.87 1.01 -0.25
N ASN A 92 -8.29 0.04 0.46
CA ASN A 92 -7.60 0.30 1.72
C ASN A 92 -6.12 0.56 1.46
N VAL A 93 -5.72 1.80 1.59
CA VAL A 93 -4.37 2.26 1.28
C VAL A 93 -3.30 1.82 2.28
N THR A 94 -3.67 1.51 3.51
CA THR A 94 -2.69 1.06 4.51
C THR A 94 -1.96 -0.22 4.09
N ASN A 95 -2.52 -0.94 3.11
CA ASN A 95 -1.88 -2.10 2.50
C ASN A 95 -0.79 -1.74 1.47
N MET A 96 -0.72 -0.47 1.01
CA MET A 96 0.16 -0.04 -0.07
C MET A 96 1.40 0.68 0.47
N PRO A 97 2.56 0.01 0.55
CA PRO A 97 3.80 0.70 0.94
C PRO A 97 4.21 1.70 -0.14
N MET A 98 4.67 2.87 0.29
CA MET A 98 5.13 3.94 -0.59
C MET A 98 6.46 4.51 -0.09
N ILE A 99 7.27 5.02 -1.02
CA ILE A 99 8.45 5.82 -0.69
C ILE A 99 8.41 7.15 -1.43
N GLY A 100 9.00 8.18 -0.79
CA GLY A 100 9.23 9.47 -1.41
C GLY A 100 10.59 9.54 -2.08
N TYR A 101 10.69 10.32 -3.17
CA TYR A 101 11.99 10.70 -3.69
C TYR A 101 12.73 11.56 -2.67
N PRO A 102 14.05 11.33 -2.45
CA PRO A 102 14.83 12.20 -1.57
C PRO A 102 14.79 13.65 -2.04
N VAL A 103 14.52 14.55 -1.13
CA VAL A 103 14.43 15.99 -1.41
C VAL A 103 15.26 16.78 -0.41
N ALA A 104 15.81 17.91 -0.85
CA ALA A 104 16.46 18.85 0.05
C ALA A 104 15.40 19.74 0.74
N LEU A 105 15.61 20.04 2.02
CA LEU A 105 14.81 21.00 2.75
C LEU A 105 15.07 22.41 2.20
N GLY A 106 14.01 23.17 1.99
CA GLY A 106 14.10 24.57 1.60
C GLY A 106 14.55 25.49 2.74
N SER A 107 14.73 26.78 2.45
CA SER A 107 15.12 27.78 3.43
C SER A 107 14.13 27.94 4.60
N GLU A 108 12.87 27.60 4.38
CA GLU A 108 11.79 27.62 5.39
C GLU A 108 11.58 26.23 6.03
N LEU A 109 12.56 25.32 5.86
CA LEU A 109 12.54 23.97 6.39
C LEU A 109 11.31 23.15 5.91
N GLY A 110 10.77 23.51 4.74
CA GLY A 110 9.67 22.84 4.07
C GLY A 110 10.06 22.42 2.66
N THR A 111 9.40 21.38 2.16
CA THR A 111 9.60 20.88 0.79
C THR A 111 8.40 20.07 0.35
N SER A 112 8.32 19.80 -0.95
CA SER A 112 7.31 18.90 -1.53
C SER A 112 7.92 17.55 -1.84
N VAL A 113 7.26 16.47 -1.42
CA VAL A 113 7.69 15.10 -1.67
C VAL A 113 6.68 14.41 -2.57
N THR A 114 7.14 13.82 -3.66
CA THR A 114 6.33 12.92 -4.48
C THR A 114 6.47 11.50 -3.96
N MET A 115 5.37 10.93 -3.49
CA MET A 115 5.31 9.53 -3.03
C MET A 115 5.06 8.58 -4.19
N ARG A 116 5.71 7.43 -4.14
CA ARG A 116 5.63 6.38 -5.16
C ARG A 116 5.19 5.07 -4.51
N PRO A 117 4.15 4.39 -5.04
CA PRO A 117 3.82 3.03 -4.62
C PRO A 117 4.97 2.07 -4.88
N MET A 118 5.22 1.17 -3.93
CA MET A 118 6.26 0.14 -4.01
C MET A 118 5.71 -1.26 -4.27
N ALA A 119 4.39 -1.37 -4.38
CA ALA A 119 3.69 -2.62 -4.63
C ALA A 119 2.78 -2.50 -5.84
N SER A 120 2.31 -3.63 -6.33
CA SER A 120 1.32 -3.73 -7.42
C SER A 120 -0.09 -3.80 -6.84
N LEU A 121 -1.05 -3.19 -7.53
CA LEU A 121 -2.47 -3.25 -7.18
C LEU A 121 -3.21 -4.14 -8.17
N LEU A 122 -3.71 -5.27 -7.68
CA LEU A 122 -4.63 -6.13 -8.42
C LEU A 122 -6.06 -5.66 -8.17
N GLN A 123 -6.79 -5.32 -9.24
CA GLN A 123 -8.22 -5.05 -9.20
C GLN A 123 -8.98 -6.21 -9.83
N ALA A 124 -9.86 -6.84 -9.10
CA ALA A 124 -10.78 -7.84 -9.61
C ALA A 124 -12.22 -7.30 -9.59
N LYS A 125 -12.97 -7.55 -10.66
CA LYS A 125 -14.40 -7.24 -10.74
C LYS A 125 -15.19 -8.54 -10.89
N VAL A 126 -16.05 -8.82 -9.91
CA VAL A 126 -16.79 -10.09 -9.82
C VAL A 126 -18.24 -9.89 -10.23
N TYR A 127 -18.71 -10.73 -11.15
CA TYR A 127 -20.11 -10.87 -11.52
C TYR A 127 -20.41 -12.34 -11.79
N ALA A 128 -21.65 -12.75 -11.65
CA ALA A 128 -22.06 -14.12 -11.87
C ALA A 128 -23.44 -14.18 -12.53
N SER A 129 -23.69 -15.22 -13.33
CA SER A 129 -24.98 -15.44 -13.98
C SER A 129 -25.73 -16.60 -13.34
N GLY A 130 -27.05 -16.66 -13.58
CA GLY A 130 -27.88 -17.78 -13.12
C GLY A 130 -28.00 -17.87 -11.60
N ALA A 131 -27.84 -19.07 -11.05
CA ALA A 131 -28.07 -19.36 -9.63
C ALA A 131 -27.11 -18.67 -8.66
N TYR A 132 -25.97 -18.16 -9.16
CA TYR A 132 -24.94 -17.53 -8.34
C TYR A 132 -25.12 -16.02 -8.21
N ALA A 133 -25.99 -15.41 -9.01
CA ALA A 133 -26.32 -13.98 -8.86
C ALA A 133 -27.00 -13.74 -7.51
N GLY A 134 -26.60 -12.67 -6.82
CA GLY A 134 -27.11 -12.29 -5.52
C GLY A 134 -26.44 -12.98 -4.32
N GLU A 135 -25.50 -13.92 -4.52
CA GLU A 135 -24.65 -14.38 -3.43
C GLU A 135 -23.80 -13.23 -2.88
N LYS A 136 -23.51 -13.24 -1.59
CA LYS A 136 -22.74 -12.15 -0.96
C LYS A 136 -21.25 -12.49 -0.98
N VAL A 137 -20.46 -11.67 -1.66
CA VAL A 137 -19.00 -11.77 -1.61
C VAL A 137 -18.50 -11.38 -0.22
N LEU A 138 -17.71 -12.24 0.39
CA LEU A 138 -17.08 -12.08 1.70
C LEU A 138 -15.60 -11.73 1.57
N SER A 139 -14.89 -12.41 0.67
CA SER A 139 -13.47 -12.21 0.45
C SER A 139 -13.04 -12.60 -0.95
N ILE A 140 -11.85 -12.13 -1.30
CA ILE A 140 -11.11 -12.56 -2.48
C ILE A 140 -9.69 -12.91 -2.06
N SER A 141 -9.14 -14.00 -2.59
CA SER A 141 -7.74 -14.37 -2.38
C SER A 141 -7.04 -14.65 -3.70
N TYR A 142 -5.73 -14.41 -3.70
CA TYR A 142 -4.84 -14.82 -4.79
C TYR A 142 -3.68 -15.62 -4.19
N SER A 143 -3.46 -16.81 -4.72
CA SER A 143 -2.38 -17.71 -4.32
C SER A 143 -1.46 -17.97 -5.49
N ALA A 144 -0.18 -17.63 -5.34
CA ALA A 144 0.87 -17.80 -6.33
C ALA A 144 1.91 -18.83 -5.88
N SER A 145 2.72 -19.31 -6.82
CA SER A 145 3.83 -20.23 -6.53
C SER A 145 5.05 -19.55 -5.91
N SER A 146 5.10 -18.23 -5.92
CA SER A 146 6.17 -17.42 -5.33
C SER A 146 5.62 -16.44 -4.30
N SER A 147 6.50 -15.85 -3.49
CA SER A 147 6.12 -14.88 -2.46
C SER A 147 5.56 -13.62 -3.08
N ILE A 148 4.37 -13.24 -2.68
CA ILE A 148 3.63 -12.05 -3.16
C ILE A 148 3.28 -11.06 -2.06
N ALA A 149 3.58 -11.41 -0.80
CA ALA A 149 3.39 -10.57 0.38
C ALA A 149 4.43 -10.91 1.45
N GLY A 150 4.50 -10.14 2.51
CA GLY A 150 5.45 -10.30 3.61
C GLY A 150 6.25 -9.04 3.87
N GLU A 151 7.40 -9.19 4.51
CA GLU A 151 8.31 -8.10 4.82
C GLU A 151 9.31 -7.87 3.69
N PHE A 152 9.54 -6.61 3.40
CA PHE A 152 10.48 -6.12 2.39
C PHE A 152 11.39 -5.07 3.00
N THR A 153 12.57 -4.91 2.44
CA THR A 153 13.42 -3.73 2.71
C THR A 153 13.43 -2.79 1.52
N ALA A 154 13.52 -1.51 1.82
CA ALA A 154 13.72 -0.46 0.83
C ALA A 154 14.93 0.38 1.21
N ASP A 155 15.79 0.69 0.25
CA ASP A 155 16.89 1.63 0.40
C ASP A 155 16.40 3.03 -0.01
N LEU A 156 16.07 3.86 0.97
CA LEU A 156 15.64 5.24 0.72
C LEU A 156 16.78 6.14 0.27
N ALA A 157 18.05 5.81 0.60
CA ALA A 157 19.20 6.59 0.15
C ALA A 157 19.32 6.59 -1.37
N ASN A 158 18.98 5.45 -2.00
CA ASN A 158 18.90 5.27 -3.44
C ASN A 158 17.48 5.44 -4.00
N GLY A 159 16.60 6.07 -3.25
CA GLY A 159 15.15 6.19 -3.46
C GLY A 159 14.68 6.90 -4.72
N GLY A 160 15.53 6.98 -5.73
CA GLY A 160 15.15 7.36 -7.09
C GLY A 160 14.27 6.30 -7.78
N ALA A 161 14.12 6.40 -9.08
CA ALA A 161 13.31 5.49 -9.91
C ALA A 161 13.72 4.01 -9.80
N GLU A 162 14.92 3.74 -9.32
CA GLU A 162 15.54 2.42 -9.22
C GLU A 162 15.42 1.74 -7.86
N ALA A 163 14.94 2.43 -6.82
CA ALA A 163 14.74 1.80 -5.52
C ALA A 163 13.66 0.72 -5.64
N GLY A 164 14.08 -0.53 -5.63
CA GLY A 164 13.21 -1.70 -5.59
C GLY A 164 12.89 -2.14 -4.17
N LEU A 165 11.84 -2.94 -4.00
CA LEU A 165 11.63 -3.72 -2.79
C LEU A 165 12.45 -5.00 -2.89
N ALA A 166 13.24 -5.31 -1.86
CA ALA A 166 13.86 -6.62 -1.69
C ALA A 166 13.08 -7.41 -0.63
N LEU A 167 12.61 -8.58 -0.98
CA LEU A 167 11.96 -9.49 -0.03
C LEU A 167 13.01 -9.98 0.98
N THR A 168 12.81 -9.75 2.27
CA THR A 168 13.77 -10.07 3.32
C THR A 168 13.38 -11.27 4.19
N GLY A 169 12.13 -11.66 4.16
CA GLY A 169 11.63 -12.77 4.98
C GLY A 169 10.17 -13.07 4.67
N GLY A 170 9.61 -14.03 5.37
CA GLY A 170 8.19 -14.33 5.30
C GLY A 170 7.72 -14.79 3.92
N ASP A 171 7.63 -16.08 3.76
CA ASP A 171 7.14 -16.73 2.55
C ASP A 171 5.61 -16.66 2.48
N LYS A 172 5.05 -15.54 2.05
CA LYS A 172 3.61 -15.40 1.87
C LYS A 172 3.26 -15.52 0.39
N GLY A 173 2.99 -16.75 -0.05
CA GLY A 173 2.53 -17.06 -1.40
C GLY A 173 1.05 -16.72 -1.64
N SER A 174 0.33 -16.20 -0.66
CA SER A 174 -1.08 -15.85 -0.82
C SER A 174 -1.42 -14.52 -0.16
N VAL A 175 -2.38 -13.82 -0.74
CA VAL A 175 -3.01 -12.61 -0.19
C VAL A 175 -4.52 -12.82 -0.18
N THR A 176 -5.16 -12.48 0.93
CA THR A 176 -6.62 -12.51 1.07
C THR A 176 -7.12 -11.13 1.50
N THR A 177 -8.04 -10.57 0.74
CA THR A 177 -8.77 -9.34 1.10
C THR A 177 -10.18 -9.70 1.56
N THR A 178 -10.50 -9.37 2.80
CA THR A 178 -11.83 -9.57 3.41
C THR A 178 -12.63 -8.28 3.36
N LEU A 179 -13.89 -8.37 3.00
CA LEU A 179 -14.83 -7.25 3.02
C LEU A 179 -15.47 -7.11 4.40
N ALA A 180 -15.39 -5.93 5.01
CA ALA A 180 -16.15 -5.65 6.23
C ALA A 180 -17.65 -5.57 5.95
N THR A 181 -18.03 -5.05 4.78
CA THR A 181 -19.40 -5.01 4.29
C THR A 181 -19.53 -5.88 3.03
N PRO A 182 -20.05 -7.12 3.14
CA PRO A 182 -20.29 -7.98 1.99
C PRO A 182 -21.29 -7.34 1.00
N TYR A 183 -21.11 -7.61 -0.30
CA TYR A 183 -22.03 -7.12 -1.33
C TYR A 183 -22.58 -8.27 -2.18
N ALA A 184 -23.80 -8.13 -2.66
CA ALA A 184 -24.42 -9.09 -3.55
C ALA A 184 -23.76 -9.05 -4.94
N VAL A 185 -23.39 -10.22 -5.46
CA VAL A 185 -22.83 -10.36 -6.81
C VAL A 185 -23.88 -9.96 -7.83
N GLY A 186 -23.54 -9.01 -8.70
CA GLY A 186 -24.40 -8.61 -9.81
C GLY A 186 -24.50 -9.68 -10.88
N ALA A 187 -25.62 -9.70 -11.59
CA ALA A 187 -25.88 -10.65 -12.68
C ALA A 187 -25.17 -10.29 -13.99
N ALA A 188 -24.74 -9.06 -14.14
CA ALA A 188 -24.09 -8.54 -15.34
C ALA A 188 -22.73 -7.88 -15.03
N LYS A 189 -21.84 -7.88 -16.01
CA LYS A 189 -20.51 -7.24 -15.91
C LYS A 189 -20.59 -5.76 -15.51
N ALA A 190 -21.63 -5.06 -15.95
CA ALA A 190 -21.83 -3.63 -15.62
C ALA A 190 -22.14 -3.40 -14.12
N GLU A 191 -22.59 -4.43 -13.39
CA GLU A 191 -22.91 -4.38 -11.97
C GLU A 191 -21.72 -4.82 -11.10
N ALA A 192 -20.64 -5.29 -11.72
CA ALA A 192 -19.47 -5.80 -11.02
C ALA A 192 -18.75 -4.69 -10.24
N LYS A 193 -18.54 -4.92 -8.95
CA LYS A 193 -17.81 -4.01 -8.07
C LYS A 193 -16.35 -4.43 -7.94
N ALA A 194 -15.49 -3.46 -7.75
CA ALA A 194 -14.05 -3.70 -7.62
C ALA A 194 -13.68 -4.25 -6.24
N LEU A 195 -12.82 -5.25 -6.25
CA LEU A 195 -12.10 -5.79 -5.10
C LEU A 195 -10.60 -5.57 -5.34
N TYR A 196 -9.87 -5.19 -4.32
CA TYR A 196 -8.48 -4.81 -4.43
C TYR A 196 -7.59 -5.71 -3.59
N MET A 197 -6.43 -6.08 -4.15
CA MET A 197 -5.35 -6.76 -3.43
C MET A 197 -4.02 -6.06 -3.75
N VAL A 198 -3.21 -5.83 -2.74
CA VAL A 198 -1.85 -5.32 -2.88
C VAL A 198 -0.88 -6.50 -2.88
N LEU A 199 -0.04 -6.58 -3.89
CA LEU A 199 0.91 -7.67 -4.12
C LEU A 199 2.31 -7.10 -4.33
N ALA A 200 3.35 -7.87 -4.01
CA ALA A 200 4.70 -7.53 -4.43
C ALA A 200 4.79 -7.34 -5.95
N PRO A 201 5.67 -6.45 -6.45
CA PRO A 201 5.90 -6.34 -7.88
C PRO A 201 6.46 -7.65 -8.45
N GLY A 202 5.98 -8.06 -9.61
CA GLY A 202 6.46 -9.28 -10.28
C GLY A 202 5.46 -9.84 -11.27
N ASN A 203 5.87 -10.93 -11.93
CA ASN A 203 5.04 -11.71 -12.83
C ASN A 203 4.65 -13.01 -12.11
N TYR A 204 3.38 -13.28 -12.00
CA TYR A 204 2.85 -14.39 -11.21
C TYR A 204 1.85 -15.22 -11.99
N THR A 205 1.91 -16.53 -11.78
CA THR A 205 0.84 -17.46 -12.15
C THR A 205 0.29 -18.04 -10.87
N GLY A 206 -1.03 -18.04 -10.74
CA GLY A 206 -1.65 -18.51 -9.51
C GLY A 206 -3.15 -18.70 -9.66
N THR A 207 -3.79 -18.92 -8.54
CA THR A 207 -5.24 -19.12 -8.45
C THR A 207 -5.88 -17.97 -7.71
N ILE A 208 -6.90 -17.37 -8.33
CA ILE A 208 -7.80 -16.45 -7.67
C ILE A 208 -9.01 -17.22 -7.14
N GLU A 209 -9.40 -16.95 -5.91
CA GLU A 209 -10.57 -17.53 -5.26
C GLU A 209 -11.48 -16.40 -4.75
N VAL A 210 -12.75 -16.50 -5.03
CA VAL A 210 -13.80 -15.63 -4.48
C VAL A 210 -14.65 -16.45 -3.54
N THR A 211 -14.71 -16.05 -2.28
CA THR A 211 -15.56 -16.68 -1.27
C THR A 211 -16.83 -15.89 -1.08
N THR A 212 -17.98 -16.58 -1.16
CA THR A 212 -19.31 -16.01 -0.91
C THR A 212 -19.92 -16.59 0.36
N ASP A 213 -21.11 -16.14 0.71
CA ASP A 213 -21.92 -16.69 1.82
C ASP A 213 -22.45 -18.11 1.54
N LYS A 214 -22.25 -18.66 0.33
CA LYS A 214 -22.75 -19.98 -0.06
C LYS A 214 -21.67 -20.90 -0.63
N ALA A 215 -20.64 -20.37 -1.29
CA ALA A 215 -19.63 -21.15 -2.00
C ALA A 215 -18.29 -20.43 -2.14
N SER A 216 -17.28 -21.15 -2.62
CA SER A 216 -16.04 -20.57 -3.13
C SER A 216 -15.89 -20.89 -4.60
N TRP A 217 -15.44 -19.90 -5.37
CA TRP A 217 -15.16 -20.03 -6.80
C TRP A 217 -13.71 -19.79 -7.08
N THR A 218 -13.09 -20.66 -7.86
CA THR A 218 -11.68 -20.57 -8.20
C THR A 218 -11.46 -20.43 -9.70
N SER A 219 -10.45 -19.66 -10.08
CA SER A 219 -9.98 -19.54 -11.45
C SER A 219 -8.47 -19.33 -11.49
N MET A 220 -7.83 -19.77 -12.58
CA MET A 220 -6.42 -19.45 -12.80
C MET A 220 -6.28 -18.00 -13.26
N LEU A 221 -5.29 -17.29 -12.72
CA LEU A 221 -4.93 -15.95 -13.10
C LEU A 221 -3.42 -15.87 -13.37
N ILE A 222 -3.06 -15.32 -14.51
CA ILE A 222 -1.69 -14.95 -14.86
C ILE A 222 -1.58 -13.45 -14.71
N TRP A 223 -0.67 -13.01 -13.86
CA TRP A 223 -0.35 -11.60 -13.63
C TRP A 223 1.01 -11.29 -14.25
N THR A 224 1.06 -10.35 -15.19
CA THR A 224 2.30 -9.93 -15.90
C THR A 224 2.52 -8.42 -15.79
#